data_039181b1f9b294d3f90e655b6805de30
#
_entry.id   039181b1f9b294d3f90e655b6805de30
#
_cell.length_a   1.000
_cell.length_b   1.000
_cell.length_c   1.000
_cell.angle_alpha   90.00
_cell.angle_beta   90.00
_cell.angle_gamma   90.00
#
_symmetry.space_group_name_H-M   'P 1'
#
loop_
_entity.id
_entity.type
_entity.pdbx_description
1 polymer ?
#
loop_
_entity_poly.entity_id
_entity_poly.type
_entity_poly.pdbx_seq_one_letter_code
_entity_poly.pdbx_strand_id
1 'polypeptide(L)'
;EKQDNKIVVTTIQKLNEFVKKNSNHEIYDKHCVIIYDECHRSQFGDAQKNIRKSFKHYYQFGFTGTPIFPENALGVETTAGIFGAQLHSYVITDAIRDEKVLKFKVDYNDIRPKFKSAESETDEKKIKAIEKKMLLHPERISEITEYILKVYNTKTHRNEQYDLKHRRLIGFNAMFAVQS
;
A
#
# COMPACT_ATOMS: atom_id res chain seq x y z
N GLU A 1 21.40 -20.19 -32.53
CA GLU A 1 20.39 -19.11 -32.65
C GLU A 1 19.96 -18.74 -31.25
N LYS A 2 20.38 -17.57 -30.73
CA LYS A 2 19.87 -17.02 -29.49
C LYS A 2 18.43 -16.63 -29.77
N GLN A 3 17.51 -17.35 -29.13
CA GLN A 3 16.12 -16.99 -29.10
C GLN A 3 16.03 -15.58 -28.47
N ASP A 4 15.64 -14.57 -29.25
CA ASP A 4 15.44 -13.21 -28.78
C ASP A 4 14.24 -13.23 -27.84
N ASN A 5 14.50 -13.37 -26.55
CA ASN A 5 13.46 -13.29 -25.53
C ASN A 5 12.92 -11.86 -25.52
N LYS A 6 11.73 -11.69 -26.09
CA LYS A 6 11.06 -10.39 -26.20
C LYS A 6 10.47 -9.91 -24.87
N ILE A 7 10.36 -10.79 -23.87
CA ILE A 7 9.78 -10.48 -22.54
C ILE A 7 10.81 -10.84 -21.48
N VAL A 8 11.12 -9.87 -20.62
CA VAL A 8 12.02 -10.03 -19.47
C VAL A 8 11.25 -9.68 -18.21
N VAL A 9 11.18 -10.59 -17.25
CA VAL A 9 10.59 -10.36 -15.93
C VAL A 9 11.73 -10.21 -14.91
N THR A 10 11.74 -9.11 -14.18
CA THR A 10 12.82 -8.79 -13.24
C THR A 10 12.29 -7.92 -12.08
N THR A 11 13.10 -7.74 -11.04
CA THR A 11 12.82 -6.74 -10.00
C THR A 11 13.48 -5.41 -10.35
N ILE A 12 12.94 -4.30 -9.85
CA ILE A 12 13.54 -2.97 -10.07
C ILE A 12 14.98 -2.89 -9.56
N GLN A 13 15.29 -3.57 -8.46
CA GLN A 13 16.63 -3.62 -7.90
C GLN A 13 17.62 -4.30 -8.85
N LYS A 14 17.25 -5.48 -9.38
CA LYS A 14 18.10 -6.20 -10.35
C LYS A 14 18.28 -5.41 -11.63
N LEU A 15 17.22 -4.76 -12.13
CA LEU A 15 17.33 -3.93 -13.32
C LEU A 15 18.22 -2.71 -13.08
N ASN A 16 18.11 -2.06 -11.92
CA ASN A 16 18.98 -0.94 -11.54
C ASN A 16 20.46 -1.36 -11.42
N GLU A 17 20.73 -2.53 -10.82
CA GLU A 17 22.10 -3.07 -10.77
C GLU A 17 22.66 -3.40 -12.17
N PHE A 18 21.82 -3.95 -13.04
CA PHE A 18 22.20 -4.18 -14.44
C PHE A 18 22.54 -2.87 -15.14
N VAL A 19 21.70 -1.84 -14.98
CA VAL A 19 21.92 -0.51 -15.58
C VAL A 19 23.23 0.11 -15.07
N LYS A 20 23.52 0.03 -13.77
CA LYS A 20 24.77 0.55 -13.20
C LYS A 20 26.01 -0.16 -13.72
N LYS A 21 25.94 -1.48 -13.93
CA LYS A 21 27.07 -2.29 -14.37
C LYS A 21 27.29 -2.28 -15.89
N ASN A 22 26.28 -1.95 -16.67
CA ASN A 22 26.27 -2.06 -18.13
C ASN A 22 25.83 -0.76 -18.79
N SER A 23 26.51 0.35 -18.55
CA SER A 23 26.10 1.69 -18.98
C SER A 23 25.94 1.87 -20.50
N ASN A 24 26.62 1.05 -21.32
CA ASN A 24 26.62 1.13 -22.80
C ASN A 24 25.95 -0.09 -23.45
N HIS A 25 25.00 -0.74 -22.77
CA HIS A 25 24.36 -1.92 -23.34
C HIS A 25 23.38 -1.54 -24.47
N GLU A 26 23.38 -2.30 -25.57
CA GLU A 26 22.58 -2.07 -26.78
C GLU A 26 21.04 -2.01 -26.51
N ILE A 27 20.58 -2.59 -25.41
CA ILE A 27 19.14 -2.58 -25.03
C ILE A 27 18.60 -1.17 -24.83
N TYR A 28 19.45 -0.21 -24.45
CA TYR A 28 19.03 1.16 -24.16
C TYR A 28 18.63 1.95 -25.41
N ASP A 29 19.12 1.51 -26.57
CA ASP A 29 18.79 2.09 -27.88
C ASP A 29 17.57 1.41 -28.54
N LYS A 30 17.10 0.30 -27.98
CA LYS A 30 15.93 -0.41 -28.50
C LYS A 30 14.63 0.20 -27.96
N HIS A 31 13.55 0.09 -28.74
CA HIS A 31 12.21 0.43 -28.25
C HIS A 31 11.77 -0.61 -27.22
N CYS A 32 11.52 -0.14 -26.00
CA CYS A 32 11.13 -0.96 -24.87
C CYS A 32 9.78 -0.53 -24.30
N VAL A 33 9.03 -1.47 -23.78
CA VAL A 33 7.87 -1.21 -22.93
C VAL A 33 8.22 -1.70 -21.53
N ILE A 34 8.17 -0.78 -20.56
CA ILE A 34 8.46 -1.07 -19.15
C ILE A 34 7.16 -1.03 -18.37
N ILE A 35 6.80 -2.16 -17.79
CA ILE A 35 5.59 -2.31 -16.98
C ILE A 35 6.02 -2.44 -15.52
N TYR A 36 5.52 -1.53 -14.68
CA TYR A 36 5.73 -1.55 -13.24
C TYR A 36 4.47 -2.07 -12.55
N ASP A 37 4.59 -3.20 -11.89
CA ASP A 37 3.57 -3.68 -10.96
C ASP A 37 3.84 -3.10 -9.58
N GLU A 38 2.77 -2.82 -8.80
CA GLU A 38 2.85 -2.14 -7.51
C GLU A 38 3.71 -0.86 -7.57
N CYS A 39 3.47 -0.05 -8.60
CA CYS A 39 4.36 1.05 -8.97
C CYS A 39 4.52 2.11 -7.87
N HIS A 40 3.56 2.23 -6.94
CA HIS A 40 3.67 3.12 -5.77
C HIS A 40 4.87 2.80 -4.88
N ARG A 41 5.36 1.56 -4.86
CA ARG A 41 6.54 1.17 -4.07
C ARG A 41 7.86 1.57 -4.70
N SER A 42 7.88 1.83 -5.99
CA SER A 42 9.11 2.01 -6.76
C SER A 42 9.23 3.38 -7.42
N GLN A 43 8.17 4.18 -7.40
CA GLN A 43 8.08 5.38 -8.24
C GLN A 43 8.99 6.54 -7.81
N PHE A 44 9.43 6.59 -6.55
CA PHE A 44 10.23 7.71 -6.02
C PHE A 44 11.70 7.36 -5.76
N GLY A 45 12.13 6.16 -6.11
CA GLY A 45 13.48 5.71 -5.81
C GLY A 45 14.51 6.09 -6.87
N ASP A 46 15.78 6.21 -6.46
CA ASP A 46 16.91 6.43 -7.37
C ASP A 46 17.03 5.33 -8.43
N ALA A 47 16.58 4.12 -8.12
CA ALA A 47 16.54 3.00 -9.06
C ALA A 47 15.71 3.33 -10.30
N GLN A 48 14.51 3.88 -10.13
CA GLN A 48 13.66 4.26 -11.25
C GLN A 48 14.26 5.43 -12.04
N LYS A 49 14.83 6.42 -11.36
CA LYS A 49 15.50 7.56 -12.01
C LYS A 49 16.67 7.09 -12.89
N ASN A 50 17.46 6.14 -12.40
CA ASN A 50 18.57 5.56 -13.15
C ASN A 50 18.09 4.79 -14.38
N ILE A 51 17.04 3.95 -14.22
CA ILE A 51 16.46 3.20 -15.33
C ILE A 51 15.95 4.16 -16.41
N ARG A 52 15.16 5.18 -16.05
CA ARG A 52 14.62 6.17 -16.98
C ARG A 52 15.72 6.95 -17.74
N LYS A 53 16.82 7.24 -17.08
CA LYS A 53 17.96 7.94 -17.74
C LYS A 53 18.71 7.06 -18.73
N SER A 54 18.71 5.75 -18.53
CA SER A 54 19.47 4.82 -19.36
C SER A 54 18.75 4.42 -20.64
N PHE A 55 17.44 4.20 -20.58
CA PHE A 55 16.64 3.84 -21.76
C PHE A 55 16.30 5.09 -22.57
N LYS A 56 16.61 5.10 -23.89
CA LYS A 56 16.38 6.25 -24.76
C LYS A 56 15.00 6.25 -25.42
N HIS A 57 14.49 5.05 -25.74
CA HIS A 57 13.22 4.86 -26.46
C HIS A 57 12.34 3.88 -25.69
N TYR A 58 11.49 4.39 -24.81
CA TYR A 58 10.64 3.53 -24.03
C TYR A 58 9.26 4.14 -23.73
N TYR A 59 8.29 3.26 -23.55
CA TYR A 59 7.02 3.57 -22.93
C TYR A 59 6.99 2.96 -21.54
N GLN A 60 6.37 3.64 -20.59
CA GLN A 60 6.22 3.11 -19.25
C GLN A 60 4.76 3.09 -18.82
N PHE A 61 4.35 2.00 -18.17
CA PHE A 61 3.03 1.82 -17.61
C PHE A 61 3.16 1.42 -16.15
N GLY A 62 2.40 2.07 -15.28
CA GLY A 62 2.32 1.75 -13.85
C GLY A 62 0.97 1.14 -13.48
N PHE A 63 0.98 0.00 -12.81
CA PHE A 63 -0.18 -0.62 -12.21
C PHE A 63 -0.06 -0.51 -10.69
N THR A 64 -1.13 -0.09 -10.02
CA THR A 64 -1.15 0.02 -8.57
C THR A 64 -2.57 0.04 -8.02
N GLY A 65 -2.77 -0.59 -6.88
CA GLY A 65 -4.01 -0.48 -6.11
C GLY A 65 -4.05 0.77 -5.22
N THR A 66 -2.92 1.48 -5.04
CA THR A 66 -2.77 2.63 -4.14
C THR A 66 -2.00 3.76 -4.82
N PRO A 67 -2.62 4.46 -5.81
CA PRO A 67 -1.97 5.59 -6.47
C PRO A 67 -1.69 6.72 -5.47
N ILE A 68 -0.60 7.46 -5.71
CA ILE A 68 -0.24 8.64 -4.93
C ILE A 68 -0.77 9.87 -5.64
N PHE A 69 -1.75 10.49 -5.00
CA PHE A 69 -2.35 11.75 -5.40
C PHE A 69 -1.66 12.93 -4.70
N PRO A 70 -1.89 14.17 -5.14
CA PRO A 70 -1.32 15.36 -4.47
C PRO A 70 -1.64 15.42 -2.96
N GLU A 71 -2.83 14.97 -2.57
CA GLU A 71 -3.34 15.05 -1.20
C GLU A 71 -2.64 14.07 -0.24
N ASN A 72 -2.09 12.98 -0.76
CA ASN A 72 -1.43 11.95 0.05
C ASN A 72 0.07 11.78 -0.28
N ALA A 73 0.63 12.69 -1.07
CA ALA A 73 2.04 12.66 -1.42
C ALA A 73 2.92 13.10 -0.25
N LEU A 74 3.97 12.33 0.04
CA LEU A 74 5.03 12.70 1.00
C LEU A 74 6.10 13.59 0.34
N GLY A 75 5.70 14.52 -0.51
CA GLY A 75 6.56 15.37 -1.31
C GLY A 75 5.81 15.90 -2.53
N VAL A 76 6.55 16.28 -3.58
CA VAL A 76 5.97 16.84 -4.80
C VAL A 76 5.66 15.81 -5.89
N GLU A 77 6.17 14.59 -5.75
CA GLU A 77 6.04 13.54 -6.78
C GLU A 77 4.74 12.75 -6.59
N THR A 78 3.94 12.64 -7.64
CA THR A 78 2.70 11.89 -7.69
C THR A 78 2.79 10.75 -8.71
N THR A 79 1.87 9.79 -8.65
CA THR A 79 1.81 8.71 -9.66
C THR A 79 1.59 9.29 -11.06
N ALA A 80 0.71 10.26 -11.21
CA ALA A 80 0.48 10.94 -12.49
C ALA A 80 1.70 11.74 -12.98
N GLY A 81 2.48 12.35 -12.08
CA GLY A 81 3.72 13.05 -12.43
C GLY A 81 4.79 12.14 -13.00
N ILE A 82 4.77 10.85 -12.65
CA ILE A 82 5.75 9.86 -13.13
C ILE A 82 5.26 9.10 -14.36
N PHE A 83 4.02 8.62 -14.34
CA PHE A 83 3.46 7.75 -15.38
C PHE A 83 2.56 8.46 -16.38
N GLY A 84 2.20 9.73 -16.13
CA GLY A 84 1.30 10.49 -16.98
C GLY A 84 -0.18 10.27 -16.60
N ALA A 85 -1.07 10.44 -17.58
CA ALA A 85 -2.51 10.34 -17.37
C ALA A 85 -2.94 8.93 -16.93
N GLN A 86 -3.91 8.88 -16.03
CA GLN A 86 -4.56 7.63 -15.64
C GLN A 86 -5.38 7.10 -16.82
N LEU A 87 -5.03 5.90 -17.29
CA LEU A 87 -5.67 5.27 -18.44
C LEU A 87 -6.92 4.47 -18.06
N HIS A 88 -6.90 3.87 -16.87
CA HIS A 88 -7.99 3.02 -16.38
C HIS A 88 -8.06 3.09 -14.85
N SER A 89 -9.27 2.91 -14.31
CA SER A 89 -9.52 2.77 -12.89
C SER A 89 -10.54 1.65 -12.66
N TYR A 90 -10.23 0.76 -11.71
CA TYR A 90 -11.13 -0.26 -11.22
C TYR A 90 -11.03 -0.30 -9.70
N VAL A 91 -11.93 0.44 -9.06
CA VAL A 91 -11.88 0.63 -7.60
C VAL A 91 -12.74 -0.41 -6.87
N ILE A 92 -12.58 -0.46 -5.54
CA ILE A 92 -13.27 -1.44 -4.70
C ILE A 92 -14.80 -1.40 -4.86
N THR A 93 -15.38 -0.24 -5.10
CA THR A 93 -16.82 -0.09 -5.35
C THR A 93 -17.25 -0.75 -6.66
N ASP A 94 -16.41 -0.70 -7.70
CA ASP A 94 -16.65 -1.39 -8.96
C ASP A 94 -16.56 -2.90 -8.75
N ALA A 95 -15.54 -3.36 -8.04
CA ALA A 95 -15.35 -4.78 -7.72
C ALA A 95 -16.51 -5.37 -6.89
N ILE A 96 -17.07 -4.59 -5.97
CA ILE A 96 -18.26 -4.97 -5.18
C ILE A 96 -19.49 -5.04 -6.09
N ARG A 97 -19.68 -4.03 -6.96
CA ARG A 97 -20.80 -4.02 -7.92
C ARG A 97 -20.75 -5.22 -8.87
N ASP A 98 -19.55 -5.57 -9.33
CA ASP A 98 -19.30 -6.69 -10.24
C ASP A 98 -19.21 -8.04 -9.51
N GLU A 99 -19.54 -8.09 -8.22
CA GLU A 99 -19.54 -9.30 -7.35
C GLU A 99 -18.19 -10.03 -7.30
N LYS A 100 -17.08 -9.31 -7.53
CA LYS A 100 -15.71 -9.85 -7.43
C LYS A 100 -15.16 -9.78 -6.02
N VAL A 101 -15.69 -8.87 -5.21
CA VAL A 101 -15.31 -8.65 -3.81
C VAL A 101 -16.58 -8.57 -2.97
N LEU A 102 -16.55 -9.17 -1.79
CA LEU A 102 -17.65 -9.06 -0.83
C LEU A 102 -17.79 -7.62 -0.30
N LYS A 103 -19.02 -7.24 -0.01
CA LYS A 103 -19.30 -5.99 0.69
C LYS A 103 -18.63 -6.01 2.06
N PHE A 104 -18.15 -4.85 2.50
CA PHE A 104 -17.58 -4.67 3.82
C PHE A 104 -18.20 -3.46 4.50
N LYS A 105 -18.08 -3.42 5.82
CA LYS A 105 -18.50 -2.30 6.66
C LYS A 105 -17.29 -1.78 7.42
N VAL A 106 -17.15 -0.47 7.50
CA VAL A 106 -16.12 0.18 8.31
C VAL A 106 -16.81 0.72 9.57
N ASP A 107 -16.39 0.23 10.73
CA ASP A 107 -16.81 0.74 12.01
C ASP A 107 -15.65 1.55 12.62
N TYR A 108 -15.90 2.82 12.92
CA TYR A 108 -14.95 3.67 13.62
C TYR A 108 -15.25 3.63 15.11
N ASN A 109 -14.22 3.29 15.90
CA ASN A 109 -14.32 3.26 17.36
C ASN A 109 -13.29 4.24 17.92
N ASP A 110 -13.78 5.29 18.57
CA ASP A 110 -12.94 6.30 19.19
C ASP A 110 -12.70 5.93 20.66
N ILE A 111 -11.57 5.28 20.92
CA ILE A 111 -11.10 5.00 22.26
C ILE A 111 -10.11 6.09 22.64
N ARG A 112 -10.61 7.15 23.25
CA ARG A 112 -9.79 8.24 23.77
C ARG A 112 -9.60 8.05 25.27
N PRO A 113 -8.38 7.79 25.72
CA PRO A 113 -8.10 7.88 27.16
C PRO A 113 -8.39 9.31 27.62
N LYS A 114 -8.96 9.44 28.81
CA LYS A 114 -9.26 10.75 29.42
C LYS A 114 -7.98 11.45 29.86
N PHE A 115 -7.23 11.98 28.91
CA PHE A 115 -6.08 12.84 29.22
C PHE A 115 -6.56 14.24 29.58
N LYS A 116 -6.01 14.80 30.65
CA LYS A 116 -6.08 16.23 30.88
C LYS A 116 -5.33 16.91 29.73
N SER A 117 -5.98 17.84 29.05
CA SER A 117 -5.41 18.61 27.95
C SER A 117 -4.08 19.23 28.40
N ALA A 118 -2.98 18.81 27.76
CA ALA A 118 -1.74 19.54 27.84
C ALA A 118 -1.92 20.85 27.05
N GLU A 119 -1.48 21.94 27.65
CA GLU A 119 -1.51 23.28 27.07
C GLU A 119 -0.88 23.31 25.67
N SER A 120 -1.41 24.18 24.84
CA SER A 120 -1.07 24.36 23.42
C SER A 120 0.45 24.52 23.18
N GLU A 121 1.13 23.44 22.86
CA GLU A 121 2.50 23.51 22.34
C GLU A 121 2.51 23.59 20.82
N THR A 122 3.22 24.60 20.29
CA THR A 122 3.32 24.89 18.85
C THR A 122 4.50 24.21 18.15
N ASP A 123 5.30 23.39 18.87
CA ASP A 123 6.48 22.70 18.30
C ASP A 123 6.07 21.31 17.74
N GLU A 124 6.13 21.14 16.42
CA GLU A 124 5.77 19.89 15.73
C GLU A 124 6.52 18.64 16.24
N LYS A 125 7.76 18.79 16.66
CA LYS A 125 8.55 17.66 17.20
C LYS A 125 8.05 17.22 18.57
N LYS A 126 7.62 18.17 19.37
CA LYS A 126 7.03 17.89 20.70
C LYS A 126 5.63 17.29 20.54
N ILE A 127 4.82 17.79 19.58
CA ILE A 127 3.50 17.23 19.26
C ILE A 127 3.62 15.75 18.86
N LYS A 128 4.53 15.42 17.93
CA LYS A 128 4.78 14.03 17.52
C LYS A 128 5.26 13.12 18.65
N ALA A 129 6.09 13.64 19.55
CA ALA A 129 6.55 12.90 20.73
C ALA A 129 5.43 12.66 21.74
N ILE A 130 4.55 13.63 21.94
CA ILE A 130 3.36 13.52 22.79
C ILE A 130 2.38 12.52 22.19
N GLU A 131 2.07 12.60 20.89
CA GLU A 131 1.21 11.65 20.17
C GLU A 131 1.73 10.22 20.30
N LYS A 132 3.05 10.01 20.08
CA LYS A 132 3.64 8.68 20.24
C LYS A 132 3.51 8.16 21.67
N LYS A 133 3.71 9.02 22.67
CA LYS A 133 3.56 8.67 24.08
C LYS A 133 2.12 8.35 24.44
N MET A 134 1.16 9.08 23.86
CA MET A 134 -0.28 8.81 24.02
C MET A 134 -0.69 7.49 23.35
N LEU A 135 -0.18 7.21 22.16
CA LEU A 135 -0.46 5.96 21.43
C LEU A 135 0.03 4.72 22.19
N LEU A 136 1.14 4.83 22.90
CA LEU A 136 1.77 3.74 23.67
C LEU A 136 1.35 3.71 25.14
N HIS A 137 0.39 4.55 25.55
CA HIS A 137 -0.04 4.61 26.95
C HIS A 137 -0.68 3.29 27.40
N PRO A 138 -0.24 2.69 28.52
CA PRO A 138 -0.75 1.37 28.95
C PRO A 138 -2.26 1.32 29.13
N GLU A 139 -2.87 2.38 29.69
CA GLU A 139 -4.32 2.48 29.88
C GLU A 139 -5.07 2.43 28.55
N ARG A 140 -4.60 3.17 27.53
CA ARG A 140 -5.17 3.13 26.20
C ARG A 140 -5.07 1.72 25.56
N ILE A 141 -3.94 1.06 25.74
CA ILE A 141 -3.74 -0.31 25.24
C ILE A 141 -4.70 -1.27 25.94
N SER A 142 -4.88 -1.13 27.26
CA SER A 142 -5.82 -1.94 28.02
C SER A 142 -7.25 -1.72 27.55
N GLU A 143 -7.71 -0.48 27.41
CA GLU A 143 -9.05 -0.15 26.92
C GLU A 143 -9.32 -0.69 25.52
N ILE A 144 -8.34 -0.59 24.61
CA ILE A 144 -8.43 -1.17 23.26
C ILE A 144 -8.57 -2.69 23.35
N THR A 145 -7.75 -3.33 24.17
CA THR A 145 -7.77 -4.77 24.35
C THR A 145 -9.10 -5.27 24.92
N GLU A 146 -9.60 -4.62 25.95
CA GLU A 146 -10.90 -4.91 26.53
C GLU A 146 -12.04 -4.73 25.52
N TYR A 147 -11.99 -3.65 24.74
CA TYR A 147 -12.97 -3.44 23.67
C TYR A 147 -12.92 -4.57 22.64
N ILE A 148 -11.74 -4.94 22.16
CA ILE A 148 -11.58 -6.03 21.18
C ILE A 148 -12.17 -7.33 21.76
N LEU A 149 -11.81 -7.69 22.98
CA LEU A 149 -12.31 -8.92 23.63
C LEU A 149 -13.83 -8.90 23.78
N LYS A 150 -14.40 -7.77 24.16
CA LYS A 150 -15.85 -7.58 24.33
C LYS A 150 -16.62 -7.80 23.03
N VAL A 151 -16.09 -7.27 21.89
CA VAL A 151 -16.80 -7.31 20.62
C VAL A 151 -16.37 -8.48 19.73
N TYR A 152 -15.34 -9.22 20.10
CA TYR A 152 -14.73 -10.26 19.28
C TYR A 152 -15.73 -11.29 18.75
N ASN A 153 -16.50 -11.90 19.65
CA ASN A 153 -17.45 -12.94 19.28
C ASN A 153 -18.56 -12.42 18.36
N THR A 154 -19.03 -11.19 18.61
CA THR A 154 -20.08 -10.55 17.79
C THR A 154 -19.55 -10.17 16.42
N LYS A 155 -18.35 -9.54 16.35
CA LYS A 155 -17.77 -9.08 15.09
C LYS A 155 -17.26 -10.23 14.22
N THR A 156 -16.80 -11.31 14.82
CA THR A 156 -16.35 -12.51 14.09
C THR A 156 -17.45 -13.54 13.87
N HIS A 157 -18.69 -13.27 14.33
CA HIS A 157 -19.81 -14.20 14.28
C HIS A 157 -19.44 -15.60 14.83
N ARG A 158 -18.65 -15.64 15.92
CA ARG A 158 -18.03 -16.87 16.43
C ARG A 158 -19.04 -17.96 16.79
N ASN A 159 -20.25 -17.57 17.12
CA ASN A 159 -21.34 -18.47 17.53
C ASN A 159 -22.26 -18.87 16.36
N GLU A 160 -21.97 -18.41 15.16
CA GLU A 160 -22.77 -18.69 13.97
C GLU A 160 -22.07 -19.71 13.09
N GLN A 161 -22.87 -20.55 12.41
CA GLN A 161 -22.38 -21.55 11.48
C GLN A 161 -22.72 -21.12 10.06
N TYR A 162 -21.76 -21.25 9.15
CA TYR A 162 -21.91 -20.93 7.74
C TYR A 162 -21.58 -22.13 6.89
N ASP A 163 -22.48 -22.49 5.96
CA ASP A 163 -22.23 -23.54 4.99
C ASP A 163 -21.66 -22.90 3.70
N LEU A 164 -20.38 -23.14 3.42
CA LEU A 164 -19.77 -22.92 2.11
C LEU A 164 -19.78 -24.23 1.34
N LYS A 165 -20.07 -24.17 0.05
CA LYS A 165 -20.26 -25.27 -0.93
C LYS A 165 -19.77 -26.68 -0.52
N HIS A 166 -18.73 -26.83 0.29
CA HIS A 166 -18.16 -28.10 0.74
C HIS A 166 -17.55 -28.05 2.14
N ARG A 167 -17.77 -26.97 2.91
CA ARG A 167 -17.19 -26.81 4.25
C ARG A 167 -18.16 -26.10 5.18
N ARG A 168 -18.27 -26.61 6.39
CA ARG A 168 -18.94 -25.93 7.50
C ARG A 168 -17.92 -25.08 8.24
N LEU A 169 -18.18 -23.79 8.32
CA LEU A 169 -17.35 -22.82 9.06
C LEU A 169 -18.07 -22.37 10.32
N ILE A 170 -17.31 -22.17 11.38
CA ILE A 170 -17.77 -21.58 12.63
C ILE A 170 -17.11 -20.21 12.75
N GLY A 171 -17.89 -19.14 12.53
CA GLY A 171 -17.42 -17.77 12.57
C GLY A 171 -16.38 -17.41 11.49
N PHE A 172 -15.84 -16.21 11.61
CA PHE A 172 -14.80 -15.67 10.73
C PHE A 172 -13.48 -15.48 11.46
N ASN A 173 -12.40 -15.50 10.71
CA ASN A 173 -11.08 -15.14 11.22
C ASN A 173 -11.00 -13.64 11.45
N ALA A 174 -10.18 -13.23 12.41
CA ALA A 174 -9.84 -11.85 12.66
C ALA A 174 -8.34 -11.63 12.43
N MET A 175 -8.00 -10.47 11.86
CA MET A 175 -6.63 -10.02 11.72
C MET A 175 -6.47 -8.73 12.52
N PHE A 176 -5.47 -8.70 13.38
CA PHE A 176 -5.11 -7.53 14.17
C PHE A 176 -3.74 -7.04 13.78
N ALA A 177 -3.68 -5.85 13.20
CA ALA A 177 -2.43 -5.21 12.81
C ALA A 177 -2.01 -4.18 13.86
N VAL A 178 -0.76 -4.24 14.28
CA VAL A 178 -0.15 -3.28 15.21
C VAL A 178 1.07 -2.66 14.55
N GLN A 179 1.33 -1.42 14.92
CA GLN A 179 2.57 -0.76 14.53
C GLN A 179 3.68 -1.20 15.50
N SER A 180 4.79 -1.70 14.94
CA SER A 180 5.98 -2.10 15.70
C SER A 180 6.86 -0.89 16.02
#